data_298f2c1497fa632ea9f551a318d69e01
#
_entry.id   298f2c1497fa632ea9f551a318d69e01
#
_cell.length_a   1.000
_cell.length_b   1.000
_cell.length_c   1.000
_cell.angle_alpha   90.00
_cell.angle_beta   90.00
_cell.angle_gamma   90.00
#
_symmetry.space_group_name_H-M   'P 1'
#
loop_
_entity.id
_entity.type
_entity.pdbx_description
1 polymer ?
#
loop_
_entity_poly.entity_id
_entity_poly.type
_entity_poly.pdbx_seq_one_letter_code
_entity_poly.pdbx_strand_id
1 'polypeptide(L)'
;LRYDLAVEDEEYIRELVTHHVGGYLKIAPEHTESGPLSKMMKPGMETYHRFKEMFEKISAEAGKKQYLIPYFISAHPGTRDTDMMNLALWLKENGFRADQVQNFYPSPMASATAMYHSERDPLHRINYKTEKVSIPKGIKQRRLHKAFLRYHDPDNWPLLREALKDMGKAHLIGYGK
;
A
#
# COMPACT_ATOMS: atom_id res chain seq x y z
N LEU A 1 -9.97 9.96 4.22
CA LEU A 1 -9.36 10.62 5.38
C LEU A 1 -7.86 10.78 5.18
N ARG A 2 -7.32 11.96 5.45
CA ARG A 2 -5.89 12.26 5.61
C ARG A 2 -5.48 11.89 7.04
N TYR A 3 -5.20 10.61 7.28
CA TYR A 3 -4.86 10.10 8.61
C TYR A 3 -3.55 10.70 9.17
N ASP A 4 -2.66 11.14 8.27
CA ASP A 4 -1.42 11.82 8.60
C ASP A 4 -1.63 13.22 9.22
N LEU A 5 -2.72 13.89 8.89
CA LEU A 5 -3.12 15.13 9.55
C LEU A 5 -3.97 14.84 10.81
N ALA A 6 -4.81 13.82 10.73
CA ALA A 6 -5.69 13.45 11.83
C ALA A 6 -4.93 13.04 13.12
N VAL A 7 -3.75 12.41 12.99
CA VAL A 7 -2.93 12.01 14.16
C VAL A 7 -2.43 13.19 15.00
N GLU A 8 -2.47 14.40 14.47
CA GLU A 8 -2.05 15.60 15.20
C GLU A 8 -3.19 16.20 16.04
N ASP A 9 -4.42 15.68 15.88
CA ASP A 9 -5.61 16.18 16.57
C ASP A 9 -6.43 14.99 17.15
N GLU A 10 -6.19 14.68 18.43
CA GLU A 10 -6.89 13.58 19.11
C GLU A 10 -8.39 13.89 19.28
N GLU A 11 -8.77 15.14 19.45
CA GLU A 11 -10.18 15.54 19.59
C GLU A 11 -10.94 15.27 18.29
N TYR A 12 -10.34 15.59 17.15
CA TYR A 12 -10.90 15.25 15.84
C TYR A 12 -11.10 13.74 15.66
N ILE A 13 -10.12 12.91 16.06
CA ILE A 13 -10.24 11.43 15.95
C ILE A 13 -11.35 10.96 16.90
N ARG A 14 -11.46 11.52 18.09
CA ARG A 14 -12.51 11.19 19.07
C ARG A 14 -13.90 11.48 18.54
N GLU A 15 -14.10 12.66 17.98
CA GLU A 15 -15.36 13.06 17.33
C GLU A 15 -15.70 12.13 16.16
N LEU A 16 -14.72 11.89 15.28
CA LEU A 16 -14.86 10.98 14.13
C LEU A 16 -15.30 9.58 14.56
N VAL A 17 -14.61 8.96 15.52
CA VAL A 17 -14.86 7.62 16.02
C VAL A 17 -16.22 7.54 16.71
N THR A 18 -16.54 8.55 17.54
CA THR A 18 -17.74 8.54 18.37
C THR A 18 -19.01 8.77 17.55
N HIS A 19 -18.96 9.65 16.56
CA HIS A 19 -20.17 10.12 15.88
C HIS A 19 -20.25 9.76 14.38
N HIS A 20 -19.11 9.55 13.69
CA HIS A 20 -19.07 9.48 12.25
C HIS A 20 -18.62 8.13 11.66
N VAL A 21 -18.13 7.20 12.48
CA VAL A 21 -17.75 5.84 12.04
C VAL A 21 -18.78 4.82 12.51
N GLY A 22 -19.44 4.15 11.56
CA GLY A 22 -20.47 3.16 11.86
C GLY A 22 -19.94 1.77 12.22
N GLY A 23 -18.75 1.39 11.76
CA GLY A 23 -18.16 0.06 12.02
C GLY A 23 -16.85 -0.14 11.28
N TYR A 24 -16.70 0.47 10.10
CA TYR A 24 -15.50 0.37 9.30
C TYR A 24 -15.02 1.76 8.89
N LEU A 25 -13.74 2.05 9.13
CA LEU A 25 -13.07 3.24 8.62
C LEU A 25 -12.05 2.82 7.57
N LYS A 26 -12.20 3.36 6.36
CA LYS A 26 -11.28 3.10 5.25
C LYS A 26 -10.23 4.20 5.17
N ILE A 27 -8.97 3.83 5.15
CA ILE A 27 -7.83 4.74 4.96
C ILE A 27 -6.89 4.20 3.89
N ALA A 28 -6.07 5.06 3.32
CA ALA A 28 -5.22 4.74 2.19
C ALA A 28 -3.73 4.97 2.51
N PRO A 29 -3.06 4.04 3.23
CA PRO A 29 -1.61 4.07 3.37
C PRO A 29 -0.90 3.84 2.03
N GLU A 30 -1.53 3.17 1.08
CA GLU A 30 -1.13 2.90 -0.30
C GLU A 30 0.02 1.90 -0.44
N HIS A 31 1.03 1.93 0.43
CA HIS A 31 2.18 1.01 0.44
C HIS A 31 2.81 0.93 1.83
N THR A 32 3.73 -0.04 2.04
CA THR A 32 4.52 -0.16 3.27
C THR A 32 5.96 0.32 3.11
N GLU A 33 6.47 0.31 1.88
CA GLU A 33 7.87 0.63 1.59
C GLU A 33 8.06 2.13 1.35
N SER A 34 9.15 2.68 1.91
CA SER A 34 9.47 4.11 1.83
C SER A 34 9.72 4.60 0.39
N GLY A 35 10.29 3.75 -0.47
CA GLY A 35 10.54 4.07 -1.87
C GLY A 35 9.24 4.44 -2.61
N PRO A 36 8.27 3.54 -2.74
CA PRO A 36 6.96 3.84 -3.30
C PRO A 36 6.23 4.98 -2.61
N LEU A 37 6.22 5.01 -1.26
CA LEU A 37 5.54 6.06 -0.49
C LEU A 37 6.09 7.46 -0.79
N SER A 38 7.41 7.61 -0.94
CA SER A 38 8.03 8.88 -1.30
C SER A 38 7.56 9.39 -2.67
N LYS A 39 7.37 8.48 -3.65
CA LYS A 39 6.86 8.83 -4.99
C LYS A 39 5.36 9.16 -4.99
N MET A 40 4.63 8.71 -3.98
CA MET A 40 3.22 9.06 -3.75
C MET A 40 3.04 10.29 -2.87
N MET A 41 4.11 10.89 -2.34
CA MET A 41 4.08 11.95 -1.32
C MET A 41 3.26 11.52 -0.09
N LYS A 42 3.37 10.27 0.30
CA LYS A 42 2.69 9.71 1.47
C LYS A 42 3.63 9.61 2.66
N PRO A 43 3.11 9.72 3.88
CA PRO A 43 3.88 9.50 5.10
C PRO A 43 4.32 8.04 5.20
N GLY A 44 5.35 7.80 6.01
CA GLY A 44 5.79 6.45 6.34
C GLY A 44 4.78 5.66 7.18
N MET A 45 5.03 4.37 7.35
CA MET A 45 4.16 3.46 8.10
C MET A 45 4.06 3.79 9.59
N GLU A 46 5.00 4.53 10.15
CA GLU A 46 4.95 5.00 11.54
C GLU A 46 3.68 5.82 11.80
N THR A 47 3.35 6.72 10.88
CA THR A 47 2.11 7.53 10.97
C THR A 47 0.86 6.66 10.90
N TYR A 48 0.87 5.61 10.06
CA TYR A 48 -0.22 4.64 10.00
C TYR A 48 -0.39 3.90 11.32
N HIS A 49 0.69 3.41 11.92
CA HIS A 49 0.64 2.71 13.19
C HIS A 49 0.13 3.61 14.31
N ARG A 50 0.65 4.84 14.40
CA ARG A 50 0.17 5.83 15.37
C ARG A 50 -1.34 6.09 15.22
N PHE A 51 -1.81 6.29 14.00
CA PHE A 51 -3.25 6.47 13.74
C PHE A 51 -4.05 5.24 14.15
N LYS A 52 -3.59 4.04 13.80
CA LYS A 52 -4.24 2.78 14.16
C LYS A 52 -4.40 2.64 15.68
N GLU A 53 -3.33 2.86 16.43
CA GLU A 53 -3.33 2.79 17.89
C GLU A 53 -4.33 3.79 18.51
N MET A 54 -4.34 5.04 18.04
CA MET A 54 -5.28 6.06 18.49
C MET A 54 -6.73 5.66 18.16
N PHE A 55 -6.97 5.20 16.94
CA PHE A 55 -8.29 4.74 16.50
C PHE A 55 -8.81 3.58 17.33
N GLU A 56 -8.00 2.55 17.56
CA GLU A 56 -8.36 1.37 18.36
C GLU A 56 -8.63 1.74 19.83
N LYS A 57 -7.77 2.57 20.42
CA LYS A 57 -7.93 3.07 21.80
C LYS A 57 -9.24 3.84 21.95
N ILE A 58 -9.49 4.83 21.10
CA ILE A 58 -10.68 5.68 21.19
C ILE A 58 -11.96 4.88 20.88
N SER A 59 -11.90 3.92 19.95
CA SER A 59 -13.04 3.03 19.67
C SER A 59 -13.41 2.20 20.90
N ALA A 60 -12.41 1.68 21.62
CA ALA A 60 -12.63 0.95 22.86
C ALA A 60 -13.21 1.85 23.96
N GLU A 61 -12.68 3.07 24.15
CA GLU A 61 -13.20 4.08 25.10
C GLU A 61 -14.66 4.45 24.80
N ALA A 62 -15.02 4.54 23.51
CA ALA A 62 -16.39 4.81 23.05
C ALA A 62 -17.32 3.60 23.15
N GLY A 63 -16.83 2.43 23.58
CA GLY A 63 -17.59 1.18 23.64
C GLY A 63 -18.02 0.66 22.28
N LYS A 64 -17.32 1.03 21.21
CA LYS A 64 -17.66 0.66 19.82
C LYS A 64 -16.74 -0.41 19.28
N LYS A 65 -17.33 -1.37 18.56
CA LYS A 65 -16.58 -2.36 17.80
C LYS A 65 -16.37 -1.85 16.36
N GLN A 66 -15.21 -1.27 16.12
CA GLN A 66 -14.87 -0.64 14.85
C GLN A 66 -13.57 -1.22 14.31
N TYR A 67 -13.43 -1.21 12.99
CA TYR A 67 -12.30 -1.79 12.27
C TYR A 67 -11.71 -0.82 11.26
N LEU A 68 -10.38 -0.78 11.21
CA LEU A 68 -9.63 -0.01 10.22
C LEU A 68 -9.36 -0.88 8.99
N ILE A 69 -9.74 -0.38 7.82
CA ILE A 69 -9.54 -1.08 6.54
C ILE A 69 -8.51 -0.31 5.71
N PRO A 70 -7.26 -0.79 5.65
CA PRO A 70 -6.23 -0.14 4.83
C PRO A 70 -6.38 -0.50 3.36
N TYR A 71 -6.25 0.51 2.49
CA TYR A 71 -6.14 0.35 1.05
C TYR A 71 -4.70 0.44 0.59
N PHE A 72 -4.35 -0.43 -0.36
CA PHE A 72 -3.04 -0.47 -0.99
C PHE A 72 -3.17 -0.44 -2.51
N ILE A 73 -2.18 0.15 -3.18
CA ILE A 73 -2.12 0.25 -4.64
C ILE A 73 -0.99 -0.62 -5.19
N SER A 74 -1.26 -1.35 -6.26
CA SER A 74 -0.25 -2.10 -7.01
C SER A 74 0.24 -1.35 -8.23
N ALA A 75 1.47 -1.64 -8.65
CA ALA A 75 2.08 -1.16 -9.88
C ALA A 75 2.18 0.38 -10.01
N HIS A 76 2.23 1.10 -8.88
CA HIS A 76 2.53 2.54 -8.91
C HIS A 76 3.97 2.79 -9.38
N PRO A 77 4.26 3.88 -10.13
CA PRO A 77 5.62 4.29 -10.41
C PRO A 77 6.50 4.32 -9.16
N GLY A 78 7.73 3.81 -9.26
CA GLY A 78 8.64 3.66 -8.13
C GLY A 78 8.50 2.36 -7.35
N THR A 79 7.57 1.47 -7.71
CA THR A 79 7.38 0.18 -7.05
C THR A 79 8.11 -0.93 -7.80
N ARG A 80 8.91 -1.73 -7.09
CA ARG A 80 9.59 -2.93 -7.60
C ARG A 80 8.87 -4.19 -7.13
N ASP A 81 9.23 -5.32 -7.73
CA ASP A 81 8.67 -6.63 -7.35
C ASP A 81 8.99 -6.96 -5.88
N THR A 82 10.18 -6.59 -5.40
CA THR A 82 10.59 -6.75 -3.99
C THR A 82 9.73 -5.92 -3.04
N ASP A 83 9.37 -4.71 -3.42
CA ASP A 83 8.52 -3.84 -2.60
C ASP A 83 7.12 -4.44 -2.45
N MET A 84 6.57 -5.00 -3.53
CA MET A 84 5.28 -5.70 -3.49
C MET A 84 5.33 -7.00 -2.69
N MET A 85 6.45 -7.73 -2.76
CA MET A 85 6.67 -8.91 -1.93
C MET A 85 6.67 -8.53 -0.43
N ASN A 86 7.41 -7.49 -0.06
CA ASN A 86 7.46 -7.01 1.32
C ASN A 86 6.07 -6.58 1.82
N LEU A 87 5.34 -5.86 0.98
CA LEU A 87 3.94 -5.50 1.29
C LEU A 87 3.06 -6.75 1.50
N ALA A 88 3.21 -7.79 0.67
CA ALA A 88 2.46 -9.03 0.83
C ALA A 88 2.81 -9.77 2.14
N LEU A 89 4.09 -9.76 2.54
CA LEU A 89 4.53 -10.30 3.83
C LEU A 89 3.90 -9.53 4.99
N TRP A 90 3.96 -8.22 4.94
CA TRP A 90 3.34 -7.36 5.94
C TRP A 90 1.82 -7.62 6.07
N LEU A 91 1.11 -7.74 4.93
CA LEU A 91 -0.32 -8.07 4.92
C LEU A 91 -0.58 -9.42 5.60
N LYS A 92 0.25 -10.44 5.31
CA LYS A 92 0.14 -11.77 5.89
C LYS A 92 0.39 -11.75 7.41
N GLU A 93 1.44 -11.06 7.86
CA GLU A 93 1.80 -10.92 9.27
C GLU A 93 0.72 -10.20 10.08
N ASN A 94 0.05 -9.22 9.48
CA ASN A 94 -1.04 -8.47 10.10
C ASN A 94 -2.43 -9.10 9.87
N GLY A 95 -2.51 -10.28 9.26
CA GLY A 95 -3.77 -10.97 9.02
C GLY A 95 -4.71 -10.29 8.02
N PHE A 96 -4.22 -9.34 7.23
CA PHE A 96 -5.02 -8.66 6.23
C PHE A 96 -5.17 -9.47 4.96
N ARG A 97 -6.41 -9.56 4.47
CA ARG A 97 -6.75 -10.11 3.15
C ARG A 97 -7.43 -9.00 2.36
N ALA A 98 -6.75 -8.48 1.35
CA ALA A 98 -7.28 -7.40 0.53
C ALA A 98 -8.33 -7.95 -0.45
N ASP A 99 -9.59 -7.65 -0.21
CA ASP A 99 -10.69 -8.00 -1.14
C ASP A 99 -10.72 -7.07 -2.34
N GLN A 100 -10.47 -5.78 -2.11
CA GLN A 100 -10.37 -4.77 -3.15
C GLN A 100 -8.92 -4.35 -3.35
N VAL A 101 -8.43 -4.51 -4.57
CA VAL A 101 -7.06 -4.14 -4.97
C VAL A 101 -7.14 -3.10 -6.07
N GLN A 102 -6.54 -1.94 -5.81
CA GLN A 102 -6.34 -0.92 -6.83
C GLN A 102 -5.04 -1.18 -7.58
N ASN A 103 -5.12 -1.09 -8.90
CA ASN A 103 -3.94 -1.14 -9.76
C ASN A 103 -3.72 0.24 -10.37
N PHE A 104 -2.52 0.77 -10.27
CA PHE A 104 -2.22 2.07 -10.86
C PHE A 104 -2.63 2.12 -12.33
N TYR A 105 -3.32 3.18 -12.69
CA TYR A 105 -3.69 3.49 -14.07
C TYR A 105 -3.30 4.95 -14.36
N PRO A 106 -2.53 5.21 -15.44
CA PRO A 106 -2.17 6.57 -15.81
C PRO A 106 -3.40 7.39 -16.16
N SER A 107 -3.72 8.38 -15.35
CA SER A 107 -4.81 9.32 -15.62
C SER A 107 -4.26 10.70 -15.96
N PRO A 108 -4.93 11.49 -16.82
CA PRO A 108 -4.49 12.83 -17.16
C PRO A 108 -4.27 13.71 -15.93
N MET A 109 -3.31 14.63 -16.01
CA MET A 109 -3.00 15.66 -15.00
C MET A 109 -2.51 15.14 -13.63
N ALA A 110 -2.18 13.85 -13.51
CA ALA A 110 -1.59 13.30 -12.29
C ALA A 110 -0.06 13.25 -12.37
N SER A 111 0.64 13.63 -11.30
CA SER A 111 2.11 13.55 -11.21
C SER A 111 2.63 12.13 -11.45
N ALA A 112 1.91 11.13 -10.97
CA ALA A 112 2.24 9.73 -11.19
C ALA A 112 2.18 9.34 -12.68
N THR A 113 1.31 9.97 -13.48
CA THR A 113 1.24 9.77 -14.92
C THR A 113 2.46 10.39 -15.63
N ALA A 114 2.87 11.58 -15.22
CA ALA A 114 4.11 12.18 -15.70
C ALA A 114 5.32 11.28 -15.39
N MET A 115 5.38 10.74 -14.17
CA MET A 115 6.40 9.79 -13.74
C MET A 115 6.38 8.49 -14.57
N TYR A 116 5.18 7.96 -14.85
CA TYR A 116 5.00 6.76 -15.65
C TYR A 116 5.53 6.89 -17.08
N HIS A 117 5.31 8.02 -17.70
CA HIS A 117 5.74 8.26 -19.09
C HIS A 117 7.19 8.72 -19.20
N SER A 118 7.65 9.60 -18.32
CA SER A 118 9.00 10.15 -18.35
C SER A 118 10.06 9.26 -17.73
N GLU A 119 9.66 8.30 -16.90
CA GLU A 119 10.56 7.49 -16.02
C GLU A 119 11.42 8.39 -15.11
N ARG A 120 10.95 9.59 -14.79
CA ARG A 120 11.61 10.58 -13.95
C ARG A 120 10.68 11.02 -12.83
N ASP A 121 11.26 11.44 -11.73
CA ASP A 121 10.51 11.99 -10.61
C ASP A 121 10.19 13.48 -10.87
N PRO A 122 8.93 13.85 -11.15
CA PRO A 122 8.56 15.24 -11.42
C PRO A 122 8.45 16.09 -10.16
N LEU A 123 8.56 15.49 -8.96
CA LEU A 123 8.52 16.20 -7.67
C LEU A 123 9.81 16.99 -7.43
N HIS A 124 10.87 16.69 -8.20
CA HIS A 124 12.16 17.36 -8.15
C HIS A 124 12.52 17.94 -9.52
N ARG A 125 13.50 18.86 -9.53
CA ARG A 125 13.99 19.41 -10.79
C ARG A 125 14.56 18.31 -11.68
N ILE A 126 13.94 18.10 -12.84
CA ILE A 126 14.37 17.10 -13.81
C ILE A 126 15.56 17.63 -14.63
N ASN A 127 16.60 16.81 -14.75
CA ASN A 127 17.74 17.02 -15.62
C ASN A 127 18.25 15.66 -16.15
N TYR A 128 19.24 15.67 -17.04
CA TYR A 128 19.78 14.44 -17.64
C TYR A 128 20.41 13.46 -16.63
N LYS A 129 20.80 13.93 -15.45
CA LYS A 129 21.39 13.14 -14.35
C LYS A 129 20.36 12.66 -13.32
N THR A 130 19.11 13.07 -13.45
CA THR A 130 18.05 12.66 -12.52
C THR A 130 17.88 11.15 -12.56
N GLU A 131 17.80 10.54 -11.38
CA GLU A 131 17.59 9.11 -11.22
C GLU A 131 16.33 8.64 -11.96
N LYS A 132 16.41 7.46 -12.58
CA LYS A 132 15.26 6.84 -13.23
C LYS A 132 14.37 6.21 -12.17
N VAL A 133 13.08 6.45 -12.33
CA VAL A 133 12.03 5.80 -11.53
C VAL A 133 11.69 4.45 -12.17
N SER A 134 11.65 3.39 -11.37
CA SER A 134 11.20 2.08 -11.81
C SER A 134 9.72 2.11 -12.17
N ILE A 135 9.36 1.67 -13.37
CA ILE A 135 7.98 1.69 -13.85
C ILE A 135 7.52 0.27 -14.19
N PRO A 136 6.52 -0.28 -13.48
CA PRO A 136 5.94 -1.59 -13.82
C PRO A 136 5.06 -1.47 -15.09
N LYS A 137 5.68 -1.55 -16.27
CA LYS A 137 4.98 -1.39 -17.57
C LYS A 137 4.45 -2.71 -18.15
N GLY A 138 5.15 -3.81 -17.92
CA GLY A 138 4.80 -5.11 -18.50
C GLY A 138 3.53 -5.70 -17.90
N ILE A 139 2.67 -6.32 -18.73
CA ILE A 139 1.44 -6.98 -18.26
C ILE A 139 1.76 -8.05 -17.21
N LYS A 140 2.79 -8.88 -17.43
CA LYS A 140 3.21 -9.93 -16.49
C LYS A 140 3.57 -9.33 -15.13
N GLN A 141 4.38 -8.25 -15.11
CA GLN A 141 4.80 -7.58 -13.89
C GLN A 141 3.62 -6.94 -13.16
N ARG A 142 2.72 -6.27 -13.88
CA ARG A 142 1.52 -5.66 -13.27
C ARG A 142 0.58 -6.71 -12.68
N ARG A 143 0.44 -7.87 -13.34
CA ARG A 143 -0.30 -9.01 -12.80
C ARG A 143 0.36 -9.57 -11.54
N LEU A 144 1.69 -9.67 -11.53
CA LEU A 144 2.46 -10.10 -10.36
C LEU A 144 2.25 -9.15 -9.17
N HIS A 145 2.35 -7.84 -9.38
CA HIS A 145 2.11 -6.85 -8.32
C HIS A 145 0.69 -6.97 -7.73
N LYS A 146 -0.32 -7.17 -8.58
CA LYS A 146 -1.68 -7.43 -8.14
C LYS A 146 -1.81 -8.76 -7.39
N ALA A 147 -1.10 -9.80 -7.84
CA ALA A 147 -1.11 -11.11 -7.21
C ALA A 147 -0.51 -11.07 -5.78
N PHE A 148 0.53 -10.28 -5.55
CA PHE A 148 1.10 -10.06 -4.21
C PHE A 148 0.07 -9.47 -3.25
N LEU A 149 -0.74 -8.51 -3.67
CA LEU A 149 -1.82 -7.96 -2.82
C LEU A 149 -2.92 -8.99 -2.52
N ARG A 150 -3.12 -9.94 -3.43
CA ARG A 150 -4.07 -11.06 -3.28
C ARG A 150 -3.35 -12.37 -3.02
N TYR A 151 -2.34 -12.36 -2.16
CA TYR A 151 -1.52 -13.53 -1.84
C TYR A 151 -2.33 -14.73 -1.31
N HIS A 152 -3.48 -14.47 -0.71
CA HIS A 152 -4.38 -15.47 -0.15
C HIS A 152 -5.23 -16.21 -1.20
N ASP A 153 -5.30 -15.69 -2.43
CA ASP A 153 -6.06 -16.27 -3.53
C ASP A 153 -5.24 -17.39 -4.23
N PRO A 154 -5.72 -18.65 -4.20
CA PRO A 154 -4.99 -19.79 -4.78
C PRO A 154 -4.66 -19.63 -6.27
N ASP A 155 -5.48 -18.92 -7.03
CA ASP A 155 -5.27 -18.70 -8.46
C ASP A 155 -3.99 -17.91 -8.74
N ASN A 156 -3.50 -17.13 -7.77
CA ASN A 156 -2.27 -16.37 -7.87
C ASN A 156 -1.01 -17.18 -7.47
N TRP A 157 -1.15 -18.31 -6.80
CA TRP A 157 0.00 -19.04 -6.23
C TRP A 157 1.02 -19.53 -7.27
N PRO A 158 0.65 -20.03 -8.46
CA PRO A 158 1.64 -20.42 -9.46
C PRO A 158 2.55 -19.24 -9.85
N LEU A 159 1.96 -18.07 -10.11
CA LEU A 159 2.68 -16.85 -10.47
C LEU A 159 3.58 -16.36 -9.32
N LEU A 160 3.07 -16.38 -8.09
CA LEU A 160 3.83 -15.96 -6.90
C LEU A 160 5.01 -16.90 -6.63
N ARG A 161 4.82 -18.23 -6.78
CA ARG A 161 5.89 -19.22 -6.60
C ARG A 161 7.01 -19.07 -7.63
N GLU A 162 6.65 -18.83 -8.90
CA GLU A 162 7.62 -18.54 -9.97
C GLU A 162 8.43 -17.29 -9.61
N ALA A 163 7.77 -16.19 -9.30
CA ALA A 163 8.42 -14.93 -8.96
C ALA A 163 9.32 -15.03 -7.72
N LEU A 164 8.89 -15.74 -6.68
CA LEU A 164 9.71 -15.95 -5.47
C LEU A 164 10.97 -16.76 -5.76
N LYS A 165 10.91 -17.74 -6.68
CA LYS A 165 12.10 -18.48 -7.14
C LYS A 165 13.06 -17.56 -7.92
N ASP A 166 12.52 -16.78 -8.85
CA ASP A 166 13.30 -15.85 -9.69
C ASP A 166 13.98 -14.76 -8.84
N MET A 167 13.35 -14.33 -7.75
CA MET A 167 13.91 -13.39 -6.78
C MET A 167 14.87 -14.04 -5.75
N GLY A 168 15.12 -15.35 -5.83
CA GLY A 168 15.94 -16.06 -4.83
C GLY A 168 15.28 -16.18 -3.45
N LYS A 169 13.96 -16.07 -3.37
CA LYS A 169 13.15 -16.11 -2.14
C LYS A 169 12.31 -17.39 -2.00
N ALA A 170 12.78 -18.49 -2.58
CA ALA A 170 12.09 -19.78 -2.55
C ALA A 170 11.75 -20.28 -1.13
N HIS A 171 12.52 -19.89 -0.12
CA HIS A 171 12.27 -20.24 1.29
C HIS A 171 10.97 -19.64 1.85
N LEU A 172 10.39 -18.62 1.20
CA LEU A 172 9.09 -18.03 1.57
C LEU A 172 7.90 -18.86 1.04
N ILE A 173 8.16 -19.84 0.17
CA ILE A 173 7.12 -20.72 -0.37
C ILE A 173 6.76 -21.74 0.69
N GLY A 174 5.58 -21.60 1.27
CA GLY A 174 5.05 -22.57 2.22
C GLY A 174 4.39 -23.78 1.54
N TYR A 175 4.17 -24.84 2.33
CA TYR A 175 3.41 -26.03 1.94
C TYR A 175 1.90 -25.88 2.23
N GLY A 176 1.42 -24.66 2.39
CA GLY A 176 0.02 -24.41 2.69
C GLY A 176 -0.92 -25.04 1.67
N LYS A 177 -1.94 -25.74 2.20
CA LYS A 177 -3.07 -26.23 1.43
C LYS A 177 -4.01 -25.09 1.09
#